data_56327127ef5dadda616c33f5ec560c38
#
_entry.id   56327127ef5dadda616c33f5ec560c38
#
_cell.length_a   1.000
_cell.length_b   1.000
_cell.length_c   1.000
_cell.angle_alpha   90.00
_cell.angle_beta   90.00
_cell.angle_gamma   90.00
#
_symmetry.space_group_name_H-M   'P 1'
#
loop_
_entity.id
_entity.type
_entity.pdbx_description
1 polymer ?
#
loop_
_entity_poly.entity_id
_entity_poly.type
_entity_poly.pdbx_seq_one_letter_code
_entity_poly.pdbx_strand_id
1 'polypeptide(L)'
;MERIKFMKIKILVAAHKKFPMPGAEGYMPILVGATRNYKLGIEYQRDDEGQNISAKNPNYNELTAVYWAWKNLKDVDAVGLVHYRRFFFDTKPYTLNNVISVKKISGLLKKYDVILPKKRNYYIETNYSHYIHAHHKEPLDKTREVISKEYPQYLNSFDNVMTKRGAHMFNMFVMRKDAFASYCGFMFDVLSEVESQIDISGYSVQEARVFGYISELLMDVWLDTNSFTYVEVPWGQIGGKNTVKKAISLIERKVGIKTKTHFK
;
A
#
# COMPACT_ATOMS: atom_id res chain seq x y z
N MET A 1 -37.21 3.12 16.81
CA MET A 1 -36.28 2.16 16.17
C MET A 1 -35.20 2.97 15.47
N GLU A 2 -34.01 3.10 16.07
CA GLU A 2 -32.86 3.67 15.35
C GLU A 2 -32.54 2.74 14.18
N ARG A 3 -32.55 3.28 12.98
CA ARG A 3 -32.06 2.56 11.79
C ARG A 3 -30.57 2.27 12.01
N ILE A 4 -30.21 1.02 12.15
CA ILE A 4 -28.82 0.59 12.15
C ILE A 4 -28.20 1.07 10.84
N LYS A 5 -27.45 2.17 10.90
CA LYS A 5 -26.76 2.72 9.74
C LYS A 5 -25.57 1.81 9.44
N PHE A 6 -25.69 1.01 8.40
CA PHE A 6 -24.56 0.19 7.92
C PHE A 6 -23.48 1.11 7.35
N MET A 7 -22.21 0.87 7.75
CA MET A 7 -21.08 1.62 7.19
C MET A 7 -20.96 1.34 5.68
N LYS A 8 -20.87 2.40 4.90
CA LYS A 8 -20.56 2.32 3.46
C LYS A 8 -19.05 2.15 3.29
N ILE A 9 -18.60 0.93 3.07
CA ILE A 9 -17.18 0.59 2.93
C ILE A 9 -16.89 0.27 1.47
N LYS A 10 -15.81 0.85 0.92
CA LYS A 10 -15.27 0.50 -0.39
C LYS A 10 -13.82 0.04 -0.25
N ILE A 11 -13.54 -1.18 -0.72
CA ILE A 11 -12.22 -1.80 -0.72
C ILE A 11 -11.76 -1.89 -2.17
N LEU A 12 -10.82 -1.04 -2.54
CA LEU A 12 -10.21 -1.02 -3.86
C LEU A 12 -9.39 -2.30 -4.04
N VAL A 13 -9.61 -3.00 -5.14
CA VAL A 13 -8.76 -4.13 -5.55
C VAL A 13 -7.88 -3.66 -6.71
N ALA A 14 -6.67 -3.22 -6.39
CA ALA A 14 -5.75 -2.68 -7.39
C ALA A 14 -5.28 -3.77 -8.36
N ALA A 15 -5.49 -3.55 -9.65
CA ALA A 15 -5.08 -4.46 -10.72
C ALA A 15 -4.62 -3.68 -11.96
N HIS A 16 -3.57 -4.16 -12.63
CA HIS A 16 -3.04 -3.57 -13.87
C HIS A 16 -3.54 -4.24 -15.15
N LYS A 17 -4.36 -5.27 -15.02
CA LYS A 17 -5.05 -6.00 -16.11
C LYS A 17 -6.22 -6.80 -15.52
N LYS A 18 -6.99 -7.48 -16.37
CA LYS A 18 -8.09 -8.34 -15.95
C LYS A 18 -7.60 -9.53 -15.12
N PHE A 19 -8.18 -9.73 -13.95
CA PHE A 19 -7.95 -10.85 -13.03
C PHE A 19 -9.28 -11.30 -12.44
N PRO A 20 -9.38 -12.55 -11.94
CA PRO A 20 -10.51 -12.93 -11.09
C PRO A 20 -10.60 -12.03 -9.85
N MET A 21 -11.80 -11.58 -9.53
CA MET A 21 -12.06 -10.66 -8.42
C MET A 21 -12.98 -11.29 -7.38
N PRO A 22 -12.91 -10.86 -6.10
CA PRO A 22 -13.88 -11.28 -5.11
C PRO A 22 -15.30 -10.87 -5.51
N GLY A 23 -16.26 -11.79 -5.39
CA GLY A 23 -17.69 -11.47 -5.52
C GLY A 23 -18.30 -10.86 -4.25
N ALA A 24 -17.49 -10.64 -3.21
CA ALA A 24 -17.94 -10.10 -1.94
C ALA A 24 -18.34 -8.62 -2.05
N GLU A 25 -19.42 -8.25 -1.36
CA GLU A 25 -19.89 -6.87 -1.29
C GLU A 25 -18.78 -5.92 -0.81
N GLY A 26 -18.76 -4.68 -1.33
CA GLY A 26 -17.81 -3.63 -0.95
C GLY A 26 -16.45 -3.70 -1.65
N TYR A 27 -16.08 -4.84 -2.24
CA TYR A 27 -14.86 -4.94 -3.05
C TYR A 27 -15.07 -4.31 -4.43
N MET A 28 -14.24 -3.36 -4.77
CA MET A 28 -14.32 -2.59 -6.01
C MET A 28 -13.03 -2.75 -6.82
N PRO A 29 -13.04 -3.53 -7.90
CA PRO A 29 -11.90 -3.59 -8.81
C PRO A 29 -11.58 -2.22 -9.40
N ILE A 30 -10.28 -1.86 -9.37
CA ILE A 30 -9.79 -0.61 -9.96
C ILE A 30 -8.58 -0.90 -10.84
N LEU A 31 -8.63 -0.40 -12.08
CA LEU A 31 -7.53 -0.51 -13.04
C LEU A 31 -6.54 0.61 -12.77
N VAL A 32 -5.37 0.27 -12.24
CA VAL A 32 -4.30 1.22 -11.96
C VAL A 32 -3.47 1.51 -13.21
N GLY A 33 -3.06 2.79 -13.36
CA GLY A 33 -2.40 3.26 -14.58
C GLY A 33 -3.27 3.07 -15.81
N ALA A 34 -4.58 3.31 -15.69
CA ALA A 34 -5.55 3.07 -16.75
C ALA A 34 -5.21 3.82 -18.05
N THR A 35 -4.55 4.99 -17.98
CA THR A 35 -3.99 5.72 -19.12
C THR A 35 -3.11 4.85 -20.04
N ARG A 36 -2.50 3.78 -19.51
CA ARG A 36 -1.61 2.85 -20.26
C ARG A 36 -2.12 1.42 -20.27
N ASN A 37 -2.84 1.02 -19.23
CA ASN A 37 -3.21 -0.38 -18.99
C ASN A 37 -4.61 -0.73 -19.47
N TYR A 38 -5.42 0.28 -19.84
CA TYR A 38 -6.78 0.02 -20.32
C TYR A 38 -6.79 -0.79 -21.61
N LYS A 39 -7.63 -1.82 -21.60
CA LYS A 39 -7.94 -2.64 -22.78
C LYS A 39 -9.44 -2.91 -22.79
N LEU A 40 -10.01 -2.99 -23.98
CA LEU A 40 -11.42 -3.31 -24.17
C LEU A 40 -11.77 -4.62 -23.42
N GLY A 41 -12.92 -4.63 -22.72
CA GLY A 41 -13.39 -5.77 -21.92
C GLY A 41 -12.86 -5.80 -20.47
N ILE A 42 -12.15 -4.76 -20.01
CA ILE A 42 -11.86 -4.53 -18.60
C ILE A 42 -12.90 -3.55 -18.05
N GLU A 43 -13.88 -4.07 -17.31
CA GLU A 43 -15.00 -3.31 -16.73
C GLU A 43 -14.73 -2.91 -15.26
N TYR A 44 -13.48 -2.51 -14.97
CA TYR A 44 -13.09 -2.02 -13.66
C TYR A 44 -13.26 -0.51 -13.59
N GLN A 45 -13.43 0.04 -12.37
CA GLN A 45 -13.22 1.47 -12.18
C GLN A 45 -11.85 1.83 -12.72
N ARG A 46 -11.75 2.90 -13.47
CA ARG A 46 -10.46 3.39 -14.00
C ARG A 46 -9.92 4.47 -13.06
N ASP A 47 -8.63 4.42 -12.79
CA ASP A 47 -7.96 5.42 -11.96
C ASP A 47 -7.62 6.71 -12.72
N ASP A 48 -7.90 6.78 -14.03
CA ASP A 48 -7.73 7.96 -14.88
C ASP A 48 -9.00 8.80 -15.07
N GLU A 49 -10.09 8.45 -14.38
CA GLU A 49 -11.33 9.21 -14.38
C GLU A 49 -11.36 10.24 -13.24
N GLY A 50 -11.89 11.45 -13.47
CA GLY A 50 -11.93 12.51 -12.48
C GLY A 50 -10.53 13.03 -12.09
N GLN A 51 -10.38 13.52 -10.84
CA GLN A 51 -9.07 13.94 -10.32
C GLN A 51 -8.16 12.72 -10.12
N ASN A 52 -7.00 12.70 -10.79
CA ASN A 52 -6.15 11.51 -10.81
C ASN A 52 -4.67 11.84 -11.05
N ILE A 53 -3.84 10.83 -10.78
CA ILE A 53 -2.42 10.76 -11.11
C ILE A 53 -2.09 9.47 -11.88
N SER A 54 -3.03 8.93 -12.67
CA SER A 54 -2.90 7.63 -13.36
C SER A 54 -1.65 7.55 -14.23
N ALA A 55 -1.26 8.65 -14.88
CA ALA A 55 -0.03 8.72 -15.68
C ALA A 55 1.25 8.45 -14.88
N LYS A 56 1.25 8.72 -13.56
CA LYS A 56 2.36 8.48 -12.63
C LYS A 56 2.44 7.02 -12.12
N ASN A 57 1.55 6.13 -12.57
CA ASN A 57 1.52 4.73 -12.11
C ASN A 57 2.86 3.99 -12.21
N PRO A 58 3.74 4.20 -13.20
CA PRO A 58 5.06 3.56 -13.22
C PRO A 58 5.90 3.79 -11.95
N ASN A 59 5.73 4.93 -11.29
CA ASN A 59 6.49 5.34 -10.12
C ASN A 59 5.69 5.24 -8.81
N TYR A 60 4.38 5.48 -8.86
CA TYR A 60 3.45 5.48 -7.72
C TYR A 60 2.70 4.15 -7.54
N ASN A 61 2.72 3.27 -8.54
CA ASN A 61 2.05 1.95 -8.51
C ASN A 61 0.57 2.04 -8.11
N GLU A 62 0.16 1.21 -7.12
CA GLU A 62 -1.20 1.18 -6.57
C GLU A 62 -1.65 2.49 -5.89
N LEU A 63 -0.72 3.38 -5.58
CA LEU A 63 -1.06 4.68 -4.99
C LEU A 63 -1.89 5.55 -5.94
N THR A 64 -1.84 5.29 -7.25
CA THR A 64 -2.72 6.00 -8.20
C THR A 64 -4.20 5.69 -7.93
N ALA A 65 -4.52 4.46 -7.49
CA ALA A 65 -5.86 4.12 -7.02
C ALA A 65 -6.21 4.77 -5.68
N VAL A 66 -5.23 4.88 -4.76
CA VAL A 66 -5.41 5.56 -3.47
C VAL A 66 -5.71 7.05 -3.68
N TYR A 67 -4.95 7.71 -4.56
CA TYR A 67 -5.17 9.11 -4.93
C TYR A 67 -6.54 9.31 -5.54
N TRP A 68 -6.90 8.44 -6.52
CA TRP A 68 -8.22 8.48 -7.15
C TRP A 68 -9.34 8.38 -6.11
N ALA A 69 -9.25 7.43 -5.18
CA ALA A 69 -10.25 7.26 -4.12
C ALA A 69 -10.34 8.48 -3.20
N TRP A 70 -9.19 9.04 -2.79
CA TRP A 70 -9.13 10.24 -1.95
C TRP A 70 -9.83 11.43 -2.58
N LYS A 71 -9.66 11.63 -3.88
CA LYS A 71 -10.23 12.77 -4.61
C LYS A 71 -11.68 12.57 -5.05
N ASN A 72 -12.10 11.33 -5.34
CA ASN A 72 -13.37 11.07 -6.03
C ASN A 72 -14.41 10.32 -5.20
N LEU A 73 -14.04 9.48 -4.21
CA LEU A 73 -15.01 8.77 -3.36
C LEU A 73 -15.57 9.70 -2.29
N LYS A 74 -16.82 10.17 -2.46
CA LYS A 74 -17.46 11.12 -1.53
C LYS A 74 -18.34 10.41 -0.48
N ASP A 75 -19.18 9.49 -0.90
CA ASP A 75 -20.20 8.84 -0.10
C ASP A 75 -19.75 7.50 0.51
N VAL A 76 -18.66 7.54 1.27
CA VAL A 76 -18.13 6.37 1.97
C VAL A 76 -17.76 6.72 3.39
N ASP A 77 -17.95 5.78 4.31
CA ASP A 77 -17.53 5.89 5.71
C ASP A 77 -16.13 5.31 5.93
N ALA A 78 -15.69 4.39 5.05
CA ALA A 78 -14.35 3.80 5.08
C ALA A 78 -13.87 3.41 3.67
N VAL A 79 -12.54 3.49 3.50
CA VAL A 79 -11.85 3.13 2.25
C VAL A 79 -10.77 2.10 2.57
N GLY A 80 -10.65 1.08 1.73
CA GLY A 80 -9.58 0.11 1.80
C GLY A 80 -8.82 -0.04 0.49
N LEU A 81 -7.60 -0.56 0.58
CA LEU A 81 -6.79 -0.99 -0.54
C LEU A 81 -6.29 -2.41 -0.32
N VAL A 82 -6.50 -3.25 -1.30
CA VAL A 82 -5.91 -4.59 -1.43
C VAL A 82 -5.44 -4.78 -2.88
N HIS A 83 -4.69 -5.86 -3.14
CA HIS A 83 -4.20 -6.14 -4.48
C HIS A 83 -4.91 -7.37 -5.07
N TYR A 84 -4.94 -7.48 -6.38
CA TYR A 84 -5.55 -8.59 -7.11
C TYR A 84 -5.06 -10.00 -6.72
N ARG A 85 -3.98 -10.11 -5.95
CA ARG A 85 -3.43 -11.37 -5.41
C ARG A 85 -3.23 -11.37 -3.90
N ARG A 86 -3.42 -10.24 -3.21
CA ARG A 86 -3.22 -10.12 -1.76
C ARG A 86 -4.45 -9.51 -1.14
N PHE A 87 -5.00 -10.22 -0.18
CA PHE A 87 -6.24 -9.84 0.50
C PHE A 87 -6.11 -10.05 2.01
N PHE A 88 -7.00 -9.42 2.75
CA PHE A 88 -7.24 -9.74 4.16
C PHE A 88 -8.12 -10.97 4.26
N PHE A 89 -7.85 -11.82 5.26
CA PHE A 89 -8.60 -13.05 5.53
C PHE A 89 -8.87 -13.21 7.02
N ASP A 90 -10.02 -13.80 7.36
CA ASP A 90 -10.27 -14.27 8.73
C ASP A 90 -9.57 -15.61 8.98
N THR A 91 -9.73 -16.54 8.06
CA THR A 91 -9.27 -17.93 8.19
C THR A 91 -8.76 -18.47 6.84
N LYS A 92 -8.03 -19.59 6.89
CA LYS A 92 -7.68 -20.37 5.70
C LYS A 92 -8.89 -21.21 5.24
N PRO A 93 -8.96 -21.63 3.97
CA PRO A 93 -7.97 -21.39 2.91
C PRO A 93 -8.04 -19.98 2.32
N TYR A 94 -6.91 -19.45 1.79
CA TYR A 94 -6.83 -18.14 1.16
C TYR A 94 -7.33 -18.19 -0.28
N THR A 95 -8.62 -17.99 -0.45
CA THR A 95 -9.32 -17.98 -1.74
C THR A 95 -10.15 -16.70 -1.90
N LEU A 96 -10.58 -16.39 -3.14
CA LEU A 96 -11.42 -15.22 -3.40
C LEU A 96 -12.76 -15.26 -2.65
N ASN A 97 -13.28 -16.46 -2.36
CA ASN A 97 -14.54 -16.62 -1.64
C ASN A 97 -14.39 -16.41 -0.12
N ASN A 98 -13.17 -16.43 0.41
CA ASN A 98 -12.88 -16.34 1.84
C ASN A 98 -12.23 -15.01 2.23
N VAL A 99 -12.21 -14.00 1.34
CA VAL A 99 -11.75 -12.67 1.73
C VAL A 99 -12.59 -12.12 2.87
N ILE A 100 -12.00 -11.32 3.75
CA ILE A 100 -12.68 -10.75 4.90
C ILE A 100 -13.95 -10.00 4.47
N SER A 101 -15.08 -10.26 5.14
CA SER A 101 -16.35 -9.63 4.78
C SER A 101 -16.44 -8.18 5.26
N VAL A 102 -17.20 -7.35 4.54
CA VAL A 102 -17.52 -5.96 4.95
C VAL A 102 -18.17 -5.92 6.33
N LYS A 103 -19.00 -6.92 6.69
CA LYS A 103 -19.58 -7.04 8.02
C LYS A 103 -18.51 -7.15 9.12
N LYS A 104 -17.49 -7.98 8.90
CA LYS A 104 -16.37 -8.12 9.84
C LYS A 104 -15.53 -6.86 9.93
N ILE A 105 -15.21 -6.24 8.78
CA ILE A 105 -14.50 -4.97 8.68
C ILE A 105 -15.25 -3.87 9.44
N SER A 106 -16.57 -3.74 9.21
CA SER A 106 -17.41 -2.78 9.92
C SER A 106 -17.38 -3.00 11.45
N GLY A 107 -17.37 -4.27 11.89
CA GLY A 107 -17.23 -4.62 13.31
C GLY A 107 -15.88 -4.18 13.90
N LEU A 108 -14.79 -4.31 13.15
CA LEU A 108 -13.47 -3.85 13.56
C LEU A 108 -13.38 -2.31 13.59
N LEU A 109 -13.89 -1.64 12.55
CA LEU A 109 -13.86 -0.18 12.45
C LEU A 109 -14.78 0.55 13.45
N LYS A 110 -15.63 -0.16 14.17
CA LYS A 110 -16.33 0.38 15.36
C LYS A 110 -15.41 0.57 16.56
N LYS A 111 -14.26 -0.14 16.59
CA LYS A 111 -13.31 -0.15 17.72
C LYS A 111 -11.96 0.46 17.36
N TYR A 112 -11.61 0.45 16.09
CA TYR A 112 -10.31 0.89 15.57
C TYR A 112 -10.53 1.80 14.37
N ASP A 113 -9.63 2.73 14.16
CA ASP A 113 -9.69 3.67 13.04
C ASP A 113 -9.11 3.05 11.76
N VAL A 114 -8.16 2.12 11.92
CA VAL A 114 -7.38 1.53 10.84
C VAL A 114 -7.27 0.02 11.00
N ILE A 115 -7.42 -0.71 9.90
CA ILE A 115 -7.13 -2.14 9.76
C ILE A 115 -5.91 -2.29 8.86
N LEU A 116 -4.90 -3.02 9.32
CA LEU A 116 -3.64 -3.22 8.62
C LEU A 116 -3.30 -4.71 8.45
N PRO A 117 -2.47 -5.07 7.47
CA PRO A 117 -1.90 -6.41 7.41
C PRO A 117 -0.94 -6.62 8.57
N LYS A 118 -0.80 -7.86 9.06
CA LYS A 118 0.27 -8.17 10.03
C LYS A 118 1.62 -7.73 9.46
N LYS A 119 2.44 -7.11 10.31
CA LYS A 119 3.78 -6.65 9.93
C LYS A 119 4.61 -7.76 9.30
N ARG A 120 5.37 -7.39 8.30
CA ARG A 120 6.45 -8.22 7.77
C ARG A 120 7.69 -8.01 8.62
N ASN A 121 8.24 -9.08 9.17
CA ASN A 121 9.48 -9.04 9.95
C ASN A 121 10.69 -9.36 9.05
N TYR A 122 11.73 -8.55 9.13
CA TYR A 122 13.00 -8.74 8.40
C TYR A 122 14.07 -9.47 9.24
N TYR A 123 13.77 -9.78 10.50
CA TYR A 123 14.59 -10.54 11.46
C TYR A 123 15.95 -9.90 11.77
N ILE A 124 16.80 -9.65 10.79
CA ILE A 124 18.19 -9.18 10.95
C ILE A 124 18.45 -7.80 10.36
N GLU A 125 17.62 -7.35 9.43
CA GLU A 125 17.71 -6.03 8.82
C GLU A 125 16.74 -5.06 9.48
N THR A 126 17.17 -3.81 9.65
CA THR A 126 16.26 -2.72 9.96
C THR A 126 15.45 -2.34 8.70
N ASN A 127 14.37 -1.60 8.85
CA ASN A 127 13.61 -1.10 7.71
C ASN A 127 14.52 -0.28 6.78
N TYR A 128 15.40 0.56 7.34
CA TYR A 128 16.37 1.33 6.57
C TYR A 128 17.35 0.43 5.80
N SER A 129 18.04 -0.49 6.48
CA SER A 129 19.02 -1.36 5.82
C SER A 129 18.35 -2.27 4.79
N HIS A 130 17.15 -2.76 5.07
CA HIS A 130 16.40 -3.55 4.10
C HIS A 130 16.05 -2.75 2.83
N TYR A 131 15.64 -1.48 3.00
CA TYR A 131 15.32 -0.60 1.87
C TYR A 131 16.56 -0.35 1.02
N ILE A 132 17.68 0.10 1.60
CA ILE A 132 18.89 0.45 0.85
C ILE A 132 19.61 -0.74 0.20
N HIS A 133 19.40 -1.97 0.69
CA HIS A 133 19.89 -3.18 0.04
C HIS A 133 19.04 -3.61 -1.15
N ALA A 134 17.78 -3.19 -1.20
CA ALA A 134 16.83 -3.57 -2.27
C ALA A 134 16.62 -2.46 -3.29
N HIS A 135 16.82 -1.20 -2.92
CA HIS A 135 16.50 0.01 -3.67
C HIS A 135 17.62 1.05 -3.57
N HIS A 136 17.54 2.11 -4.36
CA HIS A 136 18.44 3.25 -4.22
C HIS A 136 18.22 3.95 -2.89
N LYS A 137 19.34 4.32 -2.24
CA LYS A 137 19.35 4.98 -0.94
C LYS A 137 18.78 6.42 -0.99
N GLU A 138 19.15 7.15 -2.03
CA GLU A 138 18.86 8.58 -2.20
C GLU A 138 17.39 8.95 -1.99
N PRO A 139 16.37 8.26 -2.57
CA PRO A 139 14.99 8.62 -2.37
C PRO A 139 14.53 8.52 -0.90
N LEU A 140 15.03 7.54 -0.14
CA LEU A 140 14.70 7.40 1.28
C LEU A 140 15.35 8.49 2.13
N ASP A 141 16.62 8.82 1.86
CA ASP A 141 17.33 9.90 2.54
C ASP A 141 16.66 11.24 2.22
N LYS A 142 16.28 11.48 0.95
CA LYS A 142 15.52 12.67 0.55
C LYS A 142 14.17 12.75 1.26
N THR A 143 13.49 11.61 1.45
CA THR A 143 12.24 11.58 2.23
C THR A 143 12.46 12.06 3.66
N ARG A 144 13.56 11.66 4.30
CA ARG A 144 13.93 12.15 5.64
C ARG A 144 14.18 13.65 5.65
N GLU A 145 14.89 14.20 4.63
CA GLU A 145 15.15 15.64 4.51
C GLU A 145 13.84 16.43 4.36
N VAL A 146 12.95 15.99 3.47
CA VAL A 146 11.62 16.59 3.28
C VAL A 146 10.82 16.58 4.59
N ILE A 147 10.77 15.43 5.27
CA ILE A 147 10.05 15.32 6.57
C ILE A 147 10.67 16.26 7.59
N SER A 148 12.01 16.33 7.69
CA SER A 148 12.69 17.22 8.63
C SER A 148 12.35 18.69 8.42
N LYS A 149 12.20 19.09 7.17
CA LYS A 149 11.98 20.50 6.80
C LYS A 149 10.50 20.90 6.84
N GLU A 150 9.63 20.10 6.22
CA GLU A 150 8.23 20.46 5.98
C GLU A 150 7.27 19.84 7.01
N TYR A 151 7.68 18.72 7.65
CA TYR A 151 6.85 17.95 8.58
C TYR A 151 7.62 17.53 9.84
N PRO A 152 8.28 18.48 10.56
CA PRO A 152 9.23 18.17 11.65
C PRO A 152 8.60 17.34 12.77
N GLN A 153 7.29 17.41 12.97
CA GLN A 153 6.56 16.58 13.94
C GLN A 153 6.60 15.07 13.62
N TYR A 154 6.89 14.68 12.38
CA TYR A 154 7.01 13.27 11.95
C TYR A 154 8.46 12.75 11.99
N LEU A 155 9.45 13.61 12.21
CA LEU A 155 10.86 13.23 12.07
C LEU A 155 11.28 12.15 13.08
N ASN A 156 10.89 12.29 14.34
CA ASN A 156 11.21 11.30 15.36
C ASN A 156 10.58 9.94 15.04
N SER A 157 9.33 9.93 14.58
CA SER A 157 8.64 8.72 14.17
C SER A 157 9.29 8.10 12.94
N PHE A 158 9.72 8.91 11.96
CA PHE A 158 10.47 8.42 10.80
C PHE A 158 11.75 7.72 11.23
N ASP A 159 12.59 8.37 12.02
CA ASP A 159 13.86 7.81 12.50
C ASP A 159 13.62 6.53 13.31
N ASN A 160 12.62 6.51 14.20
CA ASN A 160 12.24 5.31 14.95
C ASN A 160 11.80 4.15 14.03
N VAL A 161 10.94 4.41 13.05
CA VAL A 161 10.47 3.38 12.11
C VAL A 161 11.63 2.81 11.31
N MET A 162 12.60 3.64 10.89
CA MET A 162 13.78 3.19 10.14
C MET A 162 14.68 2.23 10.94
N THR A 163 14.71 2.33 12.27
CA THR A 163 15.48 1.39 13.13
C THR A 163 14.74 0.08 13.44
N LYS A 164 13.41 0.04 13.28
CA LYS A 164 12.61 -1.19 13.50
C LYS A 164 12.92 -2.25 12.45
N ARG A 165 12.67 -3.53 12.78
CA ARG A 165 12.92 -4.68 11.91
C ARG A 165 11.65 -5.23 11.25
N GLY A 166 10.63 -4.40 11.10
CA GLY A 166 9.39 -4.77 10.44
C GLY A 166 8.47 -3.60 10.26
N ALA A 167 7.63 -3.69 9.22
CA ALA A 167 6.68 -2.66 8.84
C ALA A 167 5.40 -3.27 8.25
N HIS A 168 4.32 -2.47 8.19
CA HIS A 168 3.11 -2.81 7.48
C HIS A 168 3.34 -2.59 5.98
N MET A 169 3.60 -3.70 5.27
CA MET A 169 3.98 -3.66 3.86
C MET A 169 2.77 -3.75 2.93
N PHE A 170 3.04 -3.53 1.63
CA PHE A 170 2.11 -3.69 0.51
C PHE A 170 1.09 -2.57 0.33
N ASN A 171 1.19 -1.46 1.04
CA ASN A 171 0.19 -0.38 1.00
C ASN A 171 -1.26 -0.86 1.25
N MET A 172 -1.43 -2.00 1.95
CA MET A 172 -2.73 -2.58 2.24
C MET A 172 -3.30 -1.99 3.53
N PHE A 173 -4.55 -1.56 3.48
CA PHE A 173 -5.27 -1.04 4.65
C PHE A 173 -6.78 -1.09 4.45
N VAL A 174 -7.54 -0.91 5.53
CA VAL A 174 -8.91 -0.37 5.50
C VAL A 174 -9.00 0.69 6.59
N MET A 175 -9.37 1.90 6.24
CA MET A 175 -9.40 3.07 7.14
C MET A 175 -10.76 3.72 7.17
N ARG A 176 -11.15 4.27 8.32
CA ARG A 176 -12.22 5.25 8.41
C ARG A 176 -11.88 6.47 7.54
N LYS A 177 -12.89 7.19 7.08
CA LYS A 177 -12.72 8.28 6.12
C LYS A 177 -11.80 9.40 6.61
N ASP A 178 -11.89 9.74 7.89
CA ASP A 178 -11.05 10.75 8.55
C ASP A 178 -9.56 10.33 8.60
N ALA A 179 -9.30 9.11 9.05
CA ALA A 179 -7.96 8.52 9.04
C ALA A 179 -7.40 8.43 7.62
N PHE A 180 -8.21 7.99 6.65
CA PHE A 180 -7.83 7.92 5.25
C PHE A 180 -7.46 9.29 4.67
N ALA A 181 -8.26 10.32 4.94
CA ALA A 181 -7.97 11.68 4.48
C ALA A 181 -6.68 12.23 5.09
N SER A 182 -6.46 12.02 6.40
CA SER A 182 -5.24 12.43 7.10
C SER A 182 -4.00 11.72 6.54
N TYR A 183 -4.07 10.38 6.37
CA TYR A 183 -2.97 9.61 5.80
C TYR A 183 -2.64 10.04 4.37
N CYS A 184 -3.65 10.18 3.51
CA CYS A 184 -3.45 10.61 2.13
C CYS A 184 -2.84 12.01 2.04
N GLY A 185 -3.29 12.96 2.87
CA GLY A 185 -2.71 14.30 2.91
C GLY A 185 -1.21 14.23 3.20
N PHE A 186 -0.82 13.65 4.34
CA PHE A 186 0.58 13.49 4.70
C PHE A 186 1.40 12.75 3.63
N MET A 187 0.94 11.57 3.21
CA MET A 187 1.68 10.71 2.30
C MET A 187 1.91 11.37 0.94
N PHE A 188 0.86 11.91 0.31
CA PHE A 188 1.00 12.48 -1.03
C PHE A 188 1.74 13.81 -1.03
N ASP A 189 1.63 14.62 0.02
CA ASP A 189 2.40 15.85 0.15
C ASP A 189 3.90 15.54 0.26
N VAL A 190 4.29 14.59 1.16
CA VAL A 190 5.69 14.15 1.29
C VAL A 190 6.21 13.56 -0.03
N LEU A 191 5.44 12.66 -0.67
CA LEU A 191 5.89 12.01 -1.91
C LEU A 191 6.01 13.00 -3.07
N SER A 192 5.11 13.99 -3.16
CA SER A 192 5.17 15.04 -4.19
C SER A 192 6.41 15.92 -4.02
N GLU A 193 6.75 16.26 -2.78
CA GLU A 193 7.95 17.06 -2.48
C GLU A 193 9.23 16.27 -2.79
N VAL A 194 9.29 14.99 -2.42
CA VAL A 194 10.41 14.10 -2.79
C VAL A 194 10.53 13.97 -4.31
N GLU A 195 9.41 13.77 -5.02
CA GLU A 195 9.40 13.69 -6.49
C GLU A 195 10.02 14.91 -7.17
N SER A 196 9.77 16.11 -6.61
CA SER A 196 10.31 17.37 -7.15
C SER A 196 11.83 17.52 -6.97
N GLN A 197 12.45 16.73 -6.07
CA GLN A 197 13.85 16.89 -5.64
C GLN A 197 14.76 15.73 -6.03
N ILE A 198 14.25 14.69 -6.70
CA ILE A 198 15.06 13.54 -7.15
C ILE A 198 14.94 13.31 -8.65
N ASP A 199 16.02 12.84 -9.27
CA ASP A 199 16.02 12.39 -10.66
C ASP A 199 16.06 10.86 -10.75
N ILE A 200 14.96 10.28 -11.22
CA ILE A 200 14.82 8.83 -11.41
C ILE A 200 14.88 8.42 -12.88
N SER A 201 15.27 9.30 -13.80
CA SER A 201 15.30 9.04 -15.24
C SER A 201 16.26 7.91 -15.63
N GLY A 202 17.34 7.72 -14.86
CA GLY A 202 18.30 6.65 -15.04
C GLY A 202 17.92 5.32 -14.39
N TYR A 203 16.78 5.22 -13.70
CA TYR A 203 16.39 4.02 -12.97
C TYR A 203 15.77 2.98 -13.91
N SER A 204 16.00 1.70 -13.63
CA SER A 204 15.28 0.62 -14.29
C SER A 204 13.77 0.68 -13.94
N VAL A 205 12.92 0.03 -14.75
CA VAL A 205 11.46 -0.03 -14.51
C VAL A 205 11.10 -0.49 -13.08
N GLN A 206 11.88 -1.40 -12.52
CA GLN A 206 11.64 -1.88 -11.15
C GLN A 206 12.11 -0.88 -10.09
N GLU A 207 13.24 -0.23 -10.29
CA GLU A 207 13.80 0.77 -9.37
C GLU A 207 12.98 2.05 -9.38
N ALA A 208 12.46 2.45 -10.55
CA ALA A 208 11.61 3.64 -10.72
C ALA A 208 10.27 3.59 -9.95
N ARG A 209 9.92 2.46 -9.31
CA ARG A 209 8.74 2.30 -8.44
C ARG A 209 8.92 2.94 -7.05
N VAL A 210 9.73 3.95 -6.96
CA VAL A 210 10.24 4.62 -5.75
C VAL A 210 9.14 4.98 -4.76
N PHE A 211 8.10 5.69 -5.23
CA PHE A 211 7.09 6.26 -4.34
C PHE A 211 6.19 5.16 -3.76
N GLY A 212 5.95 4.08 -4.52
CA GLY A 212 5.27 2.90 -4.00
C GLY A 212 6.04 2.20 -2.88
N TYR A 213 7.39 2.17 -2.94
CA TYR A 213 8.22 1.57 -1.89
C TYR A 213 8.35 2.47 -0.65
N ILE A 214 8.50 3.78 -0.83
CA ILE A 214 8.58 4.74 0.28
C ILE A 214 7.29 4.75 1.08
N SER A 215 6.13 4.77 0.40
CA SER A 215 4.82 4.81 1.06
C SER A 215 4.55 3.62 1.99
N GLU A 216 5.13 2.44 1.71
CA GLU A 216 5.03 1.29 2.61
C GLU A 216 5.62 1.59 4.01
N LEU A 217 6.64 2.44 4.09
CA LEU A 217 7.26 2.85 5.35
C LEU A 217 6.53 4.05 5.97
N LEU A 218 6.00 4.96 5.16
CA LEU A 218 5.27 6.15 5.63
C LEU A 218 4.00 5.81 6.40
N MET A 219 3.39 4.64 6.18
CA MET A 219 2.23 4.17 6.95
C MET A 219 2.58 4.06 8.44
N ASP A 220 3.68 3.40 8.78
CA ASP A 220 4.10 3.25 10.17
C ASP A 220 4.57 4.58 10.79
N VAL A 221 5.17 5.46 10.00
CA VAL A 221 5.55 6.83 10.42
C VAL A 221 4.31 7.64 10.78
N TRP A 222 3.29 7.61 9.93
CA TRP A 222 2.03 8.30 10.17
C TRP A 222 1.31 7.76 11.41
N LEU A 223 1.26 6.45 11.60
CA LEU A 223 0.65 5.82 12.77
C LEU A 223 1.39 6.17 14.07
N ASP A 224 2.73 6.18 14.05
CA ASP A 224 3.57 6.45 15.23
C ASP A 224 3.44 7.92 15.69
N THR A 225 3.12 8.82 14.75
CA THR A 225 2.97 10.27 15.03
C THR A 225 1.56 10.64 15.45
N ASN A 226 0.54 9.96 14.92
CA ASN A 226 -0.85 10.32 15.14
C ASN A 226 -1.54 9.35 16.11
N SER A 227 -2.62 9.81 16.75
CA SER A 227 -3.35 9.04 17.77
C SER A 227 -4.38 8.07 17.20
N PHE A 228 -4.27 7.67 15.93
CA PHE A 228 -5.20 6.70 15.34
C PHE A 228 -4.96 5.29 15.86
N THR A 229 -6.04 4.65 16.26
CA THR A 229 -6.02 3.26 16.74
C THR A 229 -6.04 2.29 15.56
N TYR A 230 -5.27 1.20 15.65
CA TYR A 230 -5.28 0.20 14.59
C TYR A 230 -5.36 -1.24 15.09
N VAL A 231 -5.74 -2.14 14.20
CA VAL A 231 -5.72 -3.59 14.42
C VAL A 231 -5.08 -4.30 13.24
N GLU A 232 -4.24 -5.29 13.53
CA GLU A 232 -3.64 -6.15 12.52
C GLU A 232 -4.54 -7.35 12.21
N VAL A 233 -4.74 -7.61 10.92
CA VAL A 233 -5.53 -8.74 10.40
C VAL A 233 -4.65 -9.65 9.54
N PRO A 234 -4.85 -10.97 9.59
CA PRO A 234 -4.16 -11.88 8.69
C PRO A 234 -4.37 -11.51 7.22
N TRP A 235 -3.30 -11.55 6.47
CA TRP A 235 -3.33 -11.39 5.02
C TRP A 235 -2.75 -12.61 4.33
N GLY A 236 -3.11 -12.80 3.08
CA GLY A 236 -2.61 -13.92 2.29
C GLY A 236 -2.53 -13.60 0.81
N GLN A 237 -1.81 -14.45 0.07
CA GLN A 237 -1.68 -14.36 -1.36
C GLN A 237 -2.43 -15.51 -2.02
N ILE A 238 -3.29 -15.17 -2.99
CA ILE A 238 -3.98 -16.14 -3.85
C ILE A 238 -3.02 -16.53 -4.99
N GLY A 239 -2.93 -17.83 -5.28
CA GLY A 239 -1.96 -18.40 -6.24
C GLY A 239 -0.63 -18.78 -5.59
N GLY A 240 0.06 -19.77 -6.17
CA GLY A 240 1.19 -20.46 -5.55
C GLY A 240 2.33 -19.53 -5.11
N LYS A 241 2.82 -19.76 -3.90
CA LYS A 241 4.04 -19.13 -3.38
C LYS A 241 5.25 -19.93 -3.83
N ASN A 242 6.13 -19.34 -4.62
CA ASN A 242 7.51 -19.83 -4.77
C ASN A 242 8.35 -19.44 -3.54
N THR A 243 7.99 -19.97 -2.36
CA THR A 243 8.66 -19.64 -1.08
C THR A 243 10.11 -20.12 -1.05
N VAL A 244 10.41 -21.26 -1.68
CA VAL A 244 11.78 -21.82 -1.75
C VAL A 244 12.70 -20.91 -2.58
N LYS A 245 12.24 -20.41 -3.74
CA LYS A 245 13.02 -19.47 -4.55
C LYS A 245 13.30 -18.14 -3.84
N LYS A 246 12.35 -17.66 -3.01
CA LYS A 246 12.57 -16.44 -2.21
C LYS A 246 13.56 -16.62 -1.07
N ALA A 247 13.57 -17.78 -0.41
CA ALA A 247 14.56 -18.09 0.62
C ALA A 247 15.99 -18.17 0.03
N ILE A 248 16.14 -18.84 -1.12
CA ILE A 248 17.41 -18.94 -1.84
C ILE A 248 17.90 -17.54 -2.26
N SER A 249 17.06 -16.70 -2.85
CA SER A 249 17.44 -15.35 -3.27
C SER A 249 17.82 -14.42 -2.11
N LEU A 250 17.28 -14.64 -0.92
CA LEU A 250 17.68 -13.91 0.31
C LEU A 250 19.09 -14.31 0.77
N ILE A 251 19.40 -15.60 0.69
CA ILE A 251 20.73 -16.13 1.03
C ILE A 251 21.78 -15.67 0.00
N GLU A 252 21.45 -15.72 -1.29
CA GLU A 252 22.32 -15.29 -2.39
C GLU A 252 22.66 -13.80 -2.31
N ARG A 253 21.72 -12.93 -1.96
CA ARG A 253 21.98 -11.50 -1.71
C ARG A 253 22.95 -11.26 -0.56
N LYS A 254 22.86 -12.08 0.49
CA LYS A 254 23.72 -11.97 1.67
C LYS A 254 25.18 -12.40 1.40
N VAL A 255 25.38 -13.26 0.41
CA VAL A 255 26.70 -13.77 0.00
C VAL A 255 27.32 -12.93 -1.13
N GLY A 256 26.68 -11.79 -1.51
CA GLY A 256 27.21 -10.88 -2.53
C GLY A 256 27.01 -11.35 -3.97
N ILE A 257 26.22 -12.39 -4.20
CA ILE A 257 25.88 -12.87 -5.55
C ILE A 257 24.74 -12.01 -6.09
N LYS A 258 25.05 -11.15 -7.07
CA LYS A 258 24.03 -10.36 -7.80
C LYS A 258 23.17 -11.28 -8.65
N THR A 259 22.05 -11.75 -8.12
CA THR A 259 21.04 -12.46 -8.91
C THR A 259 20.01 -11.47 -9.47
N LYS A 260 19.88 -11.43 -10.80
CA LYS A 260 18.79 -10.72 -11.48
C LYS A 260 17.46 -11.37 -11.09
N THR A 261 16.66 -10.70 -10.26
CA THR A 261 15.30 -11.14 -9.96
C THR A 261 14.39 -10.78 -11.14
N HIS A 262 14.25 -11.68 -12.10
CA HIS A 262 13.15 -11.64 -13.05
C HIS A 262 11.89 -12.15 -12.38
N PHE A 263 11.00 -11.23 -12.01
CA PHE A 263 9.59 -11.56 -11.80
C PHE A 263 8.88 -11.50 -13.16
N LYS A 264 8.62 -12.67 -13.74
CA LYS A 264 7.61 -12.80 -14.81
C LYS A 264 6.20 -12.82 -14.22
#